data_4ade72d9084817cad60fbb912ef22843
#
_entry.id   4ade72d9084817cad60fbb912ef22843
#
_cell.length_a   1.000
_cell.length_b   1.000
_cell.length_c   1.000
_cell.angle_alpha   90.00
_cell.angle_beta   90.00
_cell.angle_gamma   90.00
#
_symmetry.space_group_name_H-M   'P 1'
#
loop_
_entity.id
_entity.type
_entity.pdbx_description
1 polymer ?
#
loop_
_entity_poly.entity_id
_entity_poly.type
_entity_poly.pdbx_seq_one_letter_code
_entity_poly.pdbx_strand_id
1 'polypeptide(L)'
;MSTQSQARANPGLEGIVAAETALSLVDGERGELIVAGHELRELAQHDFEDVVDLLWDAAGVRAGARVAATPLPAATLALLDDAARRRVDPMDALRMAAGTLSAASDAAAARLLVGAFPTIVASYARLTRGEQPLAPRADLSFAANFLFMYTGAEPHPELVRGLNGYLTTVADHGLNASTFTARVIMSTGSDFVSAITGAVGALKGPLHGGAPGPALDMVFEIGDAARAETVLRAKLARGERLMGFGHRVYKARAPTCWRRLRHACSRAAATRASTSSRVPSKQRR
;
A
#
# COMPACT_ATOMS: atom_id res chain seq x y z
N MET A 1 -16.11 18.24 52.16
CA MET A 1 -15.02 17.57 51.43
C MET A 1 -15.55 17.14 50.07
N SER A 2 -15.18 17.90 49.06
CA SER A 2 -15.65 17.72 47.68
C SER A 2 -14.77 16.66 47.00
N THR A 3 -15.32 15.49 46.72
CA THR A 3 -14.69 14.47 45.90
C THR A 3 -14.65 14.93 44.45
N GLN A 4 -13.52 15.50 44.06
CA GLN A 4 -13.21 15.70 42.63
C GLN A 4 -13.14 14.31 41.97
N SER A 5 -14.16 14.03 41.11
CA SER A 5 -14.10 12.90 40.19
C SER A 5 -12.91 13.13 39.26
N GLN A 6 -11.83 12.38 39.49
CA GLN A 6 -10.74 12.30 38.50
C GLN A 6 -11.32 11.68 37.23
N ALA A 7 -11.52 12.50 36.20
CA ALA A 7 -11.84 12.05 34.86
C ALA A 7 -10.74 11.05 34.46
N ARG A 8 -11.09 9.78 34.30
CA ARG A 8 -10.19 8.75 33.75
C ARG A 8 -9.74 9.25 32.37
N ALA A 9 -8.46 9.54 32.23
CA ALA A 9 -7.88 9.85 30.94
C ALA A 9 -8.20 8.71 29.97
N ASN A 10 -8.86 9.03 28.86
CA ASN A 10 -9.12 8.05 27.80
C ASN A 10 -7.76 7.55 27.30
N PRO A 11 -7.48 6.24 27.32
CA PRO A 11 -6.22 5.73 26.79
C PRO A 11 -6.21 5.86 25.26
N GLY A 12 -5.57 6.90 24.74
CA GLY A 12 -5.46 7.18 23.30
C GLY A 12 -6.36 8.33 22.83
N LEU A 13 -6.49 8.46 21.48
CA LEU A 13 -7.20 9.54 20.80
C LEU A 13 -8.62 9.14 20.35
N GLU A 14 -9.19 8.07 20.88
CA GLU A 14 -10.53 7.63 20.49
C GLU A 14 -11.58 8.68 20.88
N GLY A 15 -12.37 9.13 19.88
CA GLY A 15 -13.37 10.18 20.06
C GLY A 15 -12.83 11.62 20.07
N ILE A 16 -11.52 11.82 19.89
CA ILE A 16 -10.92 13.14 19.80
C ILE A 16 -10.70 13.50 18.32
N VAL A 17 -11.18 14.67 17.91
CA VAL A 17 -10.83 15.25 16.61
C VAL A 17 -9.40 15.78 16.68
N ALA A 18 -8.47 14.97 16.16
CA ALA A 18 -7.04 15.30 16.18
C ALA A 18 -6.62 16.26 15.06
N ALA A 19 -7.31 16.21 13.91
CA ALA A 19 -7.08 17.07 12.76
C ALA A 19 -8.25 16.98 11.77
N GLU A 20 -8.35 17.98 10.89
CA GLU A 20 -9.25 17.98 9.74
C GLU A 20 -8.49 17.73 8.44
N THR A 21 -9.17 17.19 7.45
CA THR A 21 -8.65 17.01 6.08
C THR A 21 -9.69 17.48 5.06
N ALA A 22 -9.23 18.19 4.03
CA ALA A 22 -10.04 18.55 2.87
C ALA A 22 -9.92 17.54 1.73
N LEU A 23 -9.00 16.56 1.86
CA LEU A 23 -8.68 15.63 0.77
C LEU A 23 -9.63 14.46 0.66
N SER A 24 -10.26 14.04 1.76
CA SER A 24 -11.16 12.88 1.73
C SER A 24 -12.27 12.97 2.77
N LEU A 25 -13.41 12.38 2.41
CA LEU A 25 -14.56 12.19 3.29
C LEU A 25 -14.86 10.69 3.39
N VAL A 26 -14.85 10.18 4.62
CA VAL A 26 -15.23 8.79 4.92
C VAL A 26 -16.60 8.80 5.60
N ASP A 27 -17.65 8.37 4.90
CA ASP A 27 -18.97 8.13 5.47
C ASP A 27 -19.12 6.65 5.82
N GLY A 28 -18.90 6.34 7.09
CA GLY A 28 -18.97 4.96 7.58
C GLY A 28 -20.37 4.39 7.60
N GLU A 29 -21.41 5.23 7.77
CA GLU A 29 -22.80 4.80 7.81
C GLU A 29 -23.31 4.43 6.41
N ARG A 30 -22.93 5.21 5.39
CA ARG A 30 -23.25 4.93 3.98
C ARG A 30 -22.31 3.96 3.32
N GLY A 31 -21.11 3.76 3.91
CA GLY A 31 -20.05 2.97 3.30
C GLY A 31 -19.44 3.67 2.08
N GLU A 32 -19.36 4.99 2.11
CA GLU A 32 -18.84 5.84 1.03
C GLU A 32 -17.46 6.35 1.37
N LEU A 33 -16.63 6.48 0.34
CA LEU A 33 -15.34 7.16 0.40
C LEU A 33 -15.25 8.10 -0.80
N ILE A 34 -15.09 9.38 -0.51
CA ILE A 34 -14.88 10.45 -1.48
C ILE A 34 -13.45 10.95 -1.31
N VAL A 35 -12.69 11.02 -2.40
CA VAL A 35 -11.29 11.47 -2.42
C VAL A 35 -11.16 12.62 -3.40
N ALA A 36 -10.68 13.77 -2.94
CA ALA A 36 -10.56 15.01 -3.72
C ALA A 36 -11.85 15.37 -4.49
N GLY A 37 -13.03 15.12 -3.88
CA GLY A 37 -14.34 15.41 -4.48
C GLY A 37 -14.91 14.31 -5.39
N HIS A 38 -14.19 13.21 -5.62
CA HIS A 38 -14.61 12.11 -6.49
C HIS A 38 -14.95 10.84 -5.70
N GLU A 39 -15.97 10.12 -6.14
CA GLU A 39 -16.25 8.80 -5.57
C GLU A 39 -15.11 7.81 -5.89
N LEU A 40 -14.78 6.95 -4.94
CA LEU A 40 -13.73 5.94 -5.10
C LEU A 40 -13.95 5.04 -6.34
N ARG A 41 -15.20 4.79 -6.74
CA ARG A 41 -15.54 3.98 -7.91
C ARG A 41 -15.15 4.64 -9.23
N GLU A 42 -15.19 5.95 -9.28
CA GLU A 42 -14.75 6.75 -10.44
C GLU A 42 -13.22 6.71 -10.50
N LEU A 43 -12.56 7.00 -9.40
CA LEU A 43 -11.09 7.00 -9.31
C LEU A 43 -10.48 5.64 -9.69
N ALA A 44 -11.14 4.54 -9.39
CA ALA A 44 -10.69 3.20 -9.76
C ALA A 44 -10.59 2.95 -11.28
N GLN A 45 -11.08 3.87 -12.12
CA GLN A 45 -11.01 3.81 -13.58
C GLN A 45 -9.89 4.68 -14.17
N HIS A 46 -9.28 5.53 -13.35
CA HIS A 46 -8.17 6.40 -13.73
C HIS A 46 -6.82 5.71 -13.54
N ASP A 47 -5.79 6.25 -14.17
CA ASP A 47 -4.43 5.86 -13.88
C ASP A 47 -4.02 6.36 -12.49
N PHE A 48 -3.18 5.61 -11.81
CA PHE A 48 -2.70 5.99 -10.47
C PHE A 48 -2.02 7.35 -10.48
N GLU A 49 -1.26 7.65 -11.53
CA GLU A 49 -0.58 8.91 -11.72
C GLU A 49 -1.55 10.10 -11.77
N ASP A 50 -2.74 9.91 -12.39
CA ASP A 50 -3.78 10.95 -12.45
C ASP A 50 -4.39 11.19 -11.06
N VAL A 51 -4.55 10.13 -10.26
CA VAL A 51 -5.05 10.24 -8.89
C VAL A 51 -4.03 10.93 -7.98
N VAL A 52 -2.73 10.69 -8.19
CA VAL A 52 -1.66 11.41 -7.48
C VAL A 52 -1.71 12.90 -7.80
N ASP A 53 -1.81 13.26 -9.08
CA ASP A 53 -1.90 14.64 -9.52
C ASP A 53 -3.15 15.33 -8.96
N LEU A 54 -4.30 14.65 -8.98
CA LEU A 54 -5.55 15.12 -8.38
C LEU A 54 -5.43 15.42 -6.88
N LEU A 55 -4.79 14.52 -6.12
CA LEU A 55 -4.57 14.71 -4.69
C LEU A 55 -3.61 15.86 -4.39
N TRP A 56 -2.56 16.03 -5.19
CA TRP A 56 -1.62 17.13 -5.04
C TRP A 56 -2.24 18.48 -5.39
N ASP A 57 -3.05 18.53 -6.45
CA ASP A 57 -3.79 19.75 -6.82
C ASP A 57 -4.79 20.12 -5.73
N ALA A 58 -5.53 19.15 -5.19
CA ALA A 58 -6.45 19.38 -4.07
C ALA A 58 -5.73 19.83 -2.79
N ALA A 59 -4.47 19.44 -2.60
CA ALA A 59 -3.61 19.89 -1.51
C ALA A 59 -2.94 21.24 -1.80
N GLY A 60 -3.17 21.86 -2.96
CA GLY A 60 -2.53 23.10 -3.38
C GLY A 60 -1.05 22.95 -3.76
N VAL A 61 -0.61 21.74 -4.02
CA VAL A 61 0.77 21.43 -4.42
C VAL A 61 0.86 21.34 -5.95
N ARG A 62 1.53 22.28 -6.56
CA ARG A 62 1.82 22.19 -8.01
C ARG A 62 2.93 21.17 -8.26
N ALA A 63 2.52 20.00 -8.69
CA ALA A 63 3.44 18.88 -8.81
C ALA A 63 4.39 18.97 -10.02
N GLY A 64 4.08 19.74 -11.07
CA GLY A 64 4.87 19.81 -12.30
C GLY A 64 4.68 18.56 -13.17
N ALA A 65 5.75 17.76 -13.40
CA ALA A 65 5.65 16.58 -14.25
C ALA A 65 4.87 15.43 -13.58
N ARG A 66 4.17 14.60 -14.38
CA ARG A 66 3.48 13.37 -13.94
C ARG A 66 4.42 12.48 -13.13
N VAL A 67 3.92 11.86 -12.06
CA VAL A 67 4.73 10.96 -11.24
C VAL A 67 5.17 9.73 -12.03
N ALA A 68 6.42 9.31 -11.84
CA ALA A 68 6.97 8.11 -12.47
C ALA A 68 7.88 7.39 -11.48
N ALA A 69 8.09 6.10 -11.69
CA ALA A 69 9.07 5.34 -10.93
C ALA A 69 10.47 5.95 -11.09
N THR A 70 11.19 6.11 -9.99
CA THR A 70 12.47 6.83 -9.95
C THR A 70 13.62 5.86 -9.67
N PRO A 71 14.76 5.94 -10.38
CA PRO A 71 15.96 5.21 -10.05
C PRO A 71 16.45 5.53 -8.63
N LEU A 72 17.04 4.53 -7.96
CA LEU A 72 17.59 4.71 -6.61
C LEU A 72 19.05 5.15 -6.63
N PRO A 73 19.47 5.99 -5.68
CA PRO A 73 20.89 6.28 -5.44
C PRO A 73 21.68 5.00 -5.15
N ALA A 74 22.96 4.97 -5.54
CA ALA A 74 23.85 3.84 -5.28
C ALA A 74 23.95 3.47 -3.79
N ALA A 75 23.96 4.47 -2.91
CA ALA A 75 23.97 4.26 -1.46
C ALA A 75 22.70 3.55 -0.96
N THR A 76 21.53 3.89 -1.50
CA THR A 76 20.26 3.22 -1.20
C THR A 76 20.27 1.77 -1.68
N LEU A 77 20.79 1.49 -2.88
CA LEU A 77 20.93 0.13 -3.40
C LEU A 77 21.88 -0.71 -2.56
N ALA A 78 23.03 -0.15 -2.12
CA ALA A 78 23.98 -0.84 -1.25
C ALA A 78 23.34 -1.19 0.12
N LEU A 79 22.54 -0.28 0.69
CA LEU A 79 21.79 -0.54 1.92
C LEU A 79 20.78 -1.66 1.72
N LEU A 80 20.04 -1.68 0.61
CA LEU A 80 19.07 -2.73 0.31
C LEU A 80 19.73 -4.10 0.10
N ASP A 81 20.92 -4.14 -0.52
CA ASP A 81 21.70 -5.35 -0.71
C ASP A 81 22.16 -5.93 0.65
N ASP A 82 22.70 -5.09 1.55
CA ASP A 82 23.02 -5.53 2.91
C ASP A 82 21.77 -6.02 3.68
N ALA A 83 20.67 -5.27 3.61
CA ALA A 83 19.43 -5.65 4.25
C ALA A 83 18.89 -6.99 3.71
N ALA A 84 18.99 -7.24 2.40
CA ALA A 84 18.56 -8.49 1.78
C ALA A 84 19.43 -9.69 2.22
N ARG A 85 20.76 -9.52 2.28
CA ARG A 85 21.67 -10.55 2.81
C ARG A 85 21.35 -10.92 4.24
N ARG A 86 20.99 -9.94 5.06
CA ARG A 86 20.63 -10.11 6.48
C ARG A 86 19.17 -10.55 6.67
N ARG A 87 18.39 -10.67 5.60
CA ARG A 87 16.96 -11.00 5.64
C ARG A 87 16.15 -10.08 6.56
N VAL A 88 16.42 -8.79 6.50
CA VAL A 88 15.67 -7.76 7.24
C VAL A 88 14.20 -7.81 6.82
N ASP A 89 13.28 -7.51 7.74
CA ASP A 89 11.86 -7.41 7.42
C ASP A 89 11.63 -6.41 6.26
N PRO A 90 10.78 -6.72 5.25
CA PRO A 90 10.57 -5.85 4.08
C PRO A 90 10.12 -4.43 4.43
N MET A 91 9.31 -4.25 5.47
CA MET A 91 8.87 -2.92 5.90
C MET A 91 10.00 -2.15 6.60
N ASP A 92 10.90 -2.84 7.28
CA ASP A 92 12.11 -2.20 7.83
C ASP A 92 13.08 -1.82 6.71
N ALA A 93 13.27 -2.67 5.71
CA ALA A 93 14.09 -2.36 4.55
C ALA A 93 13.52 -1.14 3.79
N LEU A 94 12.19 -1.07 3.59
CA LEU A 94 11.53 0.09 2.99
C LEU A 94 11.75 1.36 3.82
N ARG A 95 11.56 1.29 5.14
CA ARG A 95 11.75 2.44 6.05
C ARG A 95 13.19 2.93 6.05
N MET A 96 14.15 2.02 6.12
CA MET A 96 15.59 2.34 6.07
C MET A 96 15.97 2.99 4.74
N ALA A 97 15.52 2.43 3.63
CA ALA A 97 15.81 2.95 2.29
C ALA A 97 15.14 4.32 2.05
N ALA A 98 13.90 4.52 2.50
CA ALA A 98 13.22 5.82 2.42
C ALA A 98 14.02 6.92 3.14
N GLY A 99 14.57 6.62 4.31
CA GLY A 99 15.38 7.54 5.10
C GLY A 99 16.74 7.92 4.49
N THR A 100 17.18 7.23 3.43
CA THR A 100 18.41 7.61 2.69
C THR A 100 18.15 8.64 1.59
N LEU A 101 16.89 8.91 1.28
CA LEU A 101 16.52 9.85 0.23
C LEU A 101 16.64 11.30 0.74
N SER A 102 16.91 12.22 -0.16
CA SER A 102 16.93 13.65 0.15
C SER A 102 16.45 14.47 -1.04
N ALA A 103 15.83 15.60 -0.78
CA ALA A 103 15.32 16.50 -1.80
C ALA A 103 15.44 17.96 -1.33
N ALA A 104 15.48 18.88 -2.29
CA ALA A 104 15.68 20.31 -2.02
C ALA A 104 14.42 21.01 -1.46
N SER A 105 13.26 20.40 -1.55
CA SER A 105 11.99 20.94 -1.06
C SER A 105 10.99 19.83 -0.78
N ASP A 106 9.95 20.11 0.00
CA ASP A 106 8.90 19.13 0.32
C ASP A 106 8.15 18.64 -0.93
N ALA A 107 7.87 19.51 -1.90
CA ALA A 107 7.24 19.11 -3.16
C ALA A 107 8.14 18.15 -3.97
N ALA A 108 9.46 18.40 -4.00
CA ALA A 108 10.42 17.49 -4.62
C ALA A 108 10.54 16.18 -3.85
N ALA A 109 10.52 16.23 -2.51
CA ALA A 109 10.55 15.05 -1.64
C ALA A 109 9.30 14.18 -1.84
N ALA A 110 8.11 14.77 -1.90
CA ALA A 110 6.87 14.06 -2.15
C ALA A 110 6.94 13.25 -3.46
N ARG A 111 7.38 13.89 -4.54
CA ARG A 111 7.54 13.25 -5.84
C ARG A 111 8.59 12.15 -5.81
N LEU A 112 9.75 12.43 -5.21
CA LEU A 112 10.84 11.48 -5.07
C LEU A 112 10.39 10.22 -4.32
N LEU A 113 9.71 10.39 -3.18
CA LEU A 113 9.27 9.28 -2.35
C LEU A 113 8.22 8.41 -3.06
N VAL A 114 7.20 9.02 -3.67
CA VAL A 114 6.19 8.26 -4.44
C VAL A 114 6.88 7.48 -5.56
N GLY A 115 7.80 8.10 -6.32
CA GLY A 115 8.51 7.44 -7.41
C GLY A 115 9.54 6.39 -6.97
N ALA A 116 10.18 6.58 -5.80
CA ALA A 116 11.21 5.67 -5.31
C ALA A 116 10.64 4.40 -4.64
N PHE A 117 9.48 4.48 -4.00
CA PHE A 117 8.91 3.35 -3.25
C PHE A 117 8.72 2.07 -4.08
N PRO A 118 8.14 2.10 -5.31
CA PRO A 118 8.06 0.90 -6.13
C PRO A 118 9.44 0.33 -6.48
N THR A 119 10.43 1.21 -6.72
CA THR A 119 11.80 0.78 -7.03
C THR A 119 12.48 0.17 -5.81
N ILE A 120 12.29 0.72 -4.61
CA ILE A 120 12.80 0.15 -3.35
C ILE A 120 12.23 -1.26 -3.14
N VAL A 121 10.90 -1.40 -3.22
CA VAL A 121 10.20 -2.68 -2.97
C VAL A 121 10.61 -3.73 -4.00
N ALA A 122 10.65 -3.38 -5.28
CA ALA A 122 11.06 -4.29 -6.34
C ALA A 122 12.54 -4.70 -6.21
N SER A 123 13.44 -3.74 -5.94
CA SER A 123 14.87 -3.99 -5.74
C SER A 123 15.11 -4.92 -4.56
N TYR A 124 14.49 -4.64 -3.41
CA TYR A 124 14.62 -5.49 -2.23
C TYR A 124 14.12 -6.92 -2.49
N ALA A 125 12.95 -7.06 -3.12
CA ALA A 125 12.40 -8.36 -3.47
C ALA A 125 13.30 -9.16 -4.43
N ARG A 126 13.94 -8.51 -5.40
CA ARG A 126 14.91 -9.16 -6.30
C ARG A 126 16.17 -9.58 -5.56
N LEU A 127 16.75 -8.70 -4.77
CA LEU A 127 17.94 -8.98 -3.97
C LEU A 127 17.73 -10.16 -3.01
N THR A 128 16.56 -10.28 -2.39
CA THR A 128 16.25 -11.43 -1.51
C THR A 128 16.14 -12.75 -2.27
N ARG A 129 15.93 -12.72 -3.60
CA ARG A 129 15.95 -13.89 -4.50
C ARG A 129 17.32 -14.12 -5.13
N GLY A 130 18.33 -13.30 -4.82
CA GLY A 130 19.66 -13.34 -5.43
C GLY A 130 19.70 -12.77 -6.86
N GLU A 131 18.73 -11.96 -7.23
CA GLU A 131 18.62 -11.30 -8.54
C GLU A 131 19.11 -9.86 -8.48
N GLN A 132 19.64 -9.33 -9.60
CA GLN A 132 20.02 -7.93 -9.67
C GLN A 132 18.80 -7.00 -9.75
N PRO A 133 18.82 -5.84 -9.05
CA PRO A 133 17.81 -4.81 -9.22
C PRO A 133 17.70 -4.33 -10.67
N LEU A 134 16.50 -3.96 -11.08
CA LEU A 134 16.23 -3.36 -12.39
C LEU A 134 15.89 -1.88 -12.24
N ALA A 135 16.41 -1.08 -13.14
CA ALA A 135 16.04 0.32 -13.24
C ALA A 135 14.63 0.47 -13.85
N PRO A 136 13.87 1.50 -13.45
CA PRO A 136 12.58 1.80 -14.09
C PRO A 136 12.76 2.19 -15.57
N ARG A 137 11.77 1.88 -16.38
CA ARG A 137 11.68 2.23 -17.80
C ARG A 137 10.78 3.46 -17.98
N ALA A 138 11.19 4.40 -18.80
CA ALA A 138 10.46 5.66 -19.03
C ALA A 138 9.18 5.46 -19.87
N ASP A 139 9.07 4.37 -20.63
CA ASP A 139 7.96 4.05 -21.51
C ASP A 139 6.82 3.28 -20.81
N LEU A 140 6.99 2.91 -19.54
CA LEU A 140 5.99 2.17 -18.78
C LEU A 140 5.24 3.08 -17.80
N SER A 141 3.93 2.81 -17.60
CA SER A 141 3.14 3.41 -16.53
C SER A 141 3.67 2.99 -15.16
N PHE A 142 3.27 3.70 -14.11
CA PHE A 142 3.73 3.43 -12.74
C PHE A 142 3.51 1.98 -12.32
N ALA A 143 2.30 1.46 -12.51
CA ALA A 143 1.96 0.07 -12.17
C ALA A 143 2.72 -0.95 -13.04
N ALA A 144 2.86 -0.67 -14.36
CA ALA A 144 3.61 -1.51 -15.26
C ALA A 144 5.10 -1.55 -14.90
N ASN A 145 5.66 -0.40 -14.54
CA ASN A 145 7.06 -0.28 -14.10
C ASN A 145 7.35 -1.10 -12.85
N PHE A 146 6.47 -1.01 -11.83
CA PHE A 146 6.62 -1.85 -10.64
C PHE A 146 6.64 -3.35 -11.00
N LEU A 147 5.69 -3.81 -11.81
CA LEU A 147 5.61 -5.21 -12.22
C LEU A 147 6.85 -5.65 -13.02
N PHE A 148 7.32 -4.80 -13.94
CA PHE A 148 8.54 -5.04 -14.69
C PHE A 148 9.76 -5.17 -13.76
N MET A 149 9.98 -4.19 -12.89
CA MET A 149 11.10 -4.20 -11.96
C MET A 149 11.05 -5.38 -10.99
N TYR A 150 9.85 -5.79 -10.57
CA TYR A 150 9.64 -6.90 -9.63
C TYR A 150 9.87 -8.27 -10.28
N THR A 151 9.36 -8.48 -11.50
CA THR A 151 9.39 -9.78 -12.18
C THR A 151 10.56 -9.97 -13.12
N GLY A 152 11.12 -8.90 -13.68
CA GLY A 152 12.12 -8.92 -14.73
C GLY A 152 11.56 -9.24 -16.13
N ALA A 153 10.24 -9.25 -16.28
CA ALA A 153 9.55 -9.60 -17.53
C ALA A 153 8.57 -8.50 -17.94
N GLU A 154 8.22 -8.47 -19.22
CA GLU A 154 7.18 -7.56 -19.74
C GLU A 154 5.86 -7.83 -19.01
N PRO A 155 5.23 -6.81 -18.40
CA PRO A 155 4.07 -7.01 -17.55
C PRO A 155 2.81 -7.31 -18.36
N HIS A 156 2.05 -8.32 -17.92
CA HIS A 156 0.78 -8.66 -18.56
C HIS A 156 -0.25 -7.54 -18.32
N PRO A 157 -0.99 -7.07 -19.35
CA PRO A 157 -1.92 -5.94 -19.24
C PRO A 157 -2.99 -6.11 -18.13
N GLU A 158 -3.49 -7.32 -17.91
CA GLU A 158 -4.46 -7.58 -16.82
C GLU A 158 -3.86 -7.36 -15.43
N LEU A 159 -2.59 -7.72 -15.23
CA LEU A 159 -1.89 -7.47 -13.95
C LEU A 159 -1.65 -5.99 -13.76
N VAL A 160 -1.29 -5.28 -14.83
CA VAL A 160 -1.14 -3.81 -14.81
C VAL A 160 -2.45 -3.15 -14.39
N ARG A 161 -3.57 -3.51 -15.05
CA ARG A 161 -4.90 -2.98 -14.69
C ARG A 161 -5.29 -3.31 -13.24
N GLY A 162 -5.01 -4.54 -12.79
CA GLY A 162 -5.29 -4.96 -11.43
C GLY A 162 -4.50 -4.16 -10.40
N LEU A 163 -3.20 -3.98 -10.62
CA LEU A 163 -2.34 -3.21 -9.72
C LEU A 163 -2.69 -1.72 -9.75
N ASN A 164 -2.91 -1.14 -10.94
CA ASN A 164 -3.33 0.24 -11.07
C ASN A 164 -4.60 0.51 -10.26
N GLY A 165 -5.64 -0.30 -10.46
CA GLY A 165 -6.89 -0.16 -9.72
C GLY A 165 -6.72 -0.38 -8.20
N TYR A 166 -5.78 -1.21 -7.75
CA TYR A 166 -5.42 -1.31 -6.34
C TYR A 166 -4.81 0.00 -5.85
N LEU A 167 -3.78 0.52 -6.51
CA LEU A 167 -3.09 1.74 -6.11
C LEU A 167 -4.04 2.94 -6.05
N THR A 168 -4.92 3.11 -7.05
CA THR A 168 -5.91 4.19 -7.07
C THR A 168 -6.91 4.09 -5.92
N THR A 169 -7.31 2.88 -5.55
CA THR A 169 -8.33 2.67 -4.50
C THR A 169 -7.79 2.74 -3.07
N VAL A 170 -6.47 2.69 -2.88
CA VAL A 170 -5.82 2.83 -1.58
C VAL A 170 -5.03 4.13 -1.45
N ALA A 171 -5.12 5.03 -2.43
CA ALA A 171 -4.34 6.26 -2.48
C ALA A 171 -4.60 7.18 -1.28
N ASP A 172 -5.85 7.30 -0.85
CA ASP A 172 -6.25 8.03 0.36
C ASP A 172 -7.53 7.42 0.97
N HIS A 173 -7.66 7.47 2.28
CA HIS A 173 -8.90 7.14 3.00
C HIS A 173 -9.04 7.92 4.32
N GLY A 174 -8.57 9.16 4.32
CA GLY A 174 -8.67 10.06 5.46
C GLY A 174 -7.52 9.96 6.45
N LEU A 175 -7.70 10.55 7.62
CA LEU A 175 -6.69 10.62 8.66
C LEU A 175 -6.55 9.27 9.38
N ASN A 176 -5.52 8.52 9.03
CA ASN A 176 -5.13 7.27 9.68
C ASN A 176 -3.89 7.46 10.55
N ALA A 177 -3.46 6.40 11.25
CA ALA A 177 -2.34 6.47 12.19
C ALA A 177 -1.01 6.89 11.54
N SER A 178 -0.71 6.42 10.32
CA SER A 178 0.51 6.82 9.61
C SER A 178 0.45 8.25 9.11
N THR A 179 -0.69 8.69 8.58
CA THR A 179 -0.91 10.10 8.18
C THR A 179 -0.81 11.02 9.40
N PHE A 180 -1.38 10.62 10.53
CA PHE A 180 -1.27 11.38 11.78
C PHE A 180 0.19 11.48 12.25
N THR A 181 0.95 10.39 12.21
CA THR A 181 2.39 10.37 12.53
C THR A 181 3.18 11.32 11.64
N ALA A 182 2.95 11.29 10.32
CA ALA A 182 3.58 12.22 9.39
C ALA A 182 3.28 13.68 9.74
N ARG A 183 2.01 14.01 10.03
CA ARG A 183 1.59 15.37 10.41
C ARG A 183 2.25 15.83 11.71
N VAL A 184 2.38 14.95 12.70
CA VAL A 184 3.07 15.27 13.96
C VAL A 184 4.53 15.63 13.69
N ILE A 185 5.25 14.84 12.88
CA ILE A 185 6.64 15.14 12.53
C ILE A 185 6.72 16.47 11.77
N MET A 186 5.88 16.69 10.75
CA MET A 186 5.85 17.93 9.99
C MET A 186 5.54 19.15 10.87
N SER A 187 4.72 19.02 11.91
CA SER A 187 4.38 20.12 12.82
C SER A 187 5.57 20.65 13.61
N THR A 188 6.67 19.91 13.66
CA THR A 188 7.92 20.34 14.31
C THR A 188 8.83 21.17 13.39
N GLY A 189 8.44 21.40 12.14
CA GLY A 189 9.27 22.03 11.10
C GLY A 189 10.32 21.10 10.51
N SER A 190 10.17 19.77 10.70
CA SER A 190 11.03 18.74 10.10
C SER A 190 10.77 18.59 8.60
N ASP A 191 11.63 17.85 7.90
CA ASP A 191 11.52 17.59 6.47
C ASP A 191 10.53 16.46 6.14
N PHE A 192 10.09 16.45 4.89
CA PHE A 192 9.07 15.51 4.40
C PHE A 192 9.57 14.05 4.38
N VAL A 193 10.87 13.81 4.13
CA VAL A 193 11.45 12.46 4.15
C VAL A 193 11.40 11.86 5.56
N SER A 194 11.73 12.66 6.57
CA SER A 194 11.62 12.28 7.98
C SER A 194 10.17 11.94 8.36
N ALA A 195 9.21 12.76 7.90
CA ALA A 195 7.80 12.54 8.15
C ALA A 195 7.29 11.23 7.54
N ILE A 196 7.62 10.95 6.29
CA ILE A 196 7.21 9.73 5.60
C ILE A 196 7.94 8.50 6.16
N THR A 197 9.23 8.62 6.52
CA THR A 197 9.97 7.54 7.19
C THR A 197 9.30 7.14 8.51
N GLY A 198 8.87 8.11 9.31
CA GLY A 198 8.08 7.88 10.54
C GLY A 198 6.71 7.26 10.24
N ALA A 199 6.03 7.71 9.19
CA ALA A 199 4.75 7.16 8.75
C ALA A 199 4.86 5.69 8.33
N VAL A 200 5.93 5.30 7.63
CA VAL A 200 6.21 3.89 7.29
C VAL A 200 6.42 3.06 8.56
N GLY A 201 7.08 3.63 9.58
CA GLY A 201 7.21 3.00 10.89
C GLY A 201 5.86 2.74 11.57
N ALA A 202 4.94 3.70 11.52
CA ALA A 202 3.57 3.52 12.01
C ALA A 202 2.78 2.51 11.16
N LEU A 203 2.94 2.55 9.84
CA LEU A 203 2.27 1.65 8.90
C LEU A 203 2.67 0.18 9.11
N LYS A 204 3.91 -0.09 9.50
CA LYS A 204 4.40 -1.44 9.81
C LYS A 204 3.61 -2.12 10.94
N GLY A 205 2.97 -1.37 11.82
CA GLY A 205 2.28 -1.90 12.99
C GLY A 205 1.21 -2.95 12.65
N PRO A 206 1.10 -4.07 13.41
CA PRO A 206 0.17 -5.15 13.13
C PRO A 206 -1.31 -4.72 13.23
N LEU A 207 -1.59 -3.62 13.91
CA LEU A 207 -2.93 -3.04 14.02
C LEU A 207 -3.24 -2.01 12.93
N HIS A 208 -2.34 -1.84 11.95
CA HIS A 208 -2.47 -0.89 10.84
C HIS A 208 -2.15 -1.59 9.50
N GLY A 209 -1.10 -1.22 8.80
CA GLY A 209 -0.73 -1.80 7.50
C GLY A 209 -0.25 -3.25 7.55
N GLY A 210 0.06 -3.80 8.71
CA GLY A 210 0.35 -5.22 8.89
C GLY A 210 -0.87 -6.16 8.83
N ALA A 211 -2.10 -5.64 8.82
CA ALA A 211 -3.31 -6.46 8.81
C ALA A 211 -3.58 -7.26 7.50
N PRO A 212 -3.21 -6.80 6.29
CA PRO A 212 -3.43 -7.56 5.06
C PRO A 212 -2.69 -8.90 4.99
N GLY A 213 -1.50 -9.03 5.59
CA GLY A 213 -0.75 -10.28 5.61
C GLY A 213 -1.56 -11.43 6.23
N PRO A 214 -1.96 -11.36 7.50
CA PRO A 214 -2.80 -12.36 8.13
C PRO A 214 -4.14 -12.63 7.43
N ALA A 215 -4.72 -11.63 6.74
CA ALA A 215 -5.92 -11.84 5.93
C ALA A 215 -5.63 -12.73 4.70
N LEU A 216 -4.49 -12.53 4.05
CA LEU A 216 -4.04 -13.34 2.93
C LEU A 216 -3.66 -14.76 3.38
N ASP A 217 -2.98 -14.89 4.52
CA ASP A 217 -2.64 -16.20 5.12
C ASP A 217 -3.90 -17.02 5.38
N MET A 218 -4.97 -16.40 5.89
CA MET A 218 -6.26 -17.06 6.07
C MET A 218 -6.87 -17.52 4.74
N VAL A 219 -6.73 -16.74 3.66
CA VAL A 219 -7.18 -17.14 2.32
C VAL A 219 -6.41 -18.37 1.82
N PHE A 220 -5.08 -18.40 2.03
CA PHE A 220 -4.26 -19.57 1.68
C PHE A 220 -4.59 -20.80 2.53
N GLU A 221 -4.87 -20.64 3.82
CA GLU A 221 -5.32 -21.73 4.72
C GLU A 221 -6.65 -22.33 4.25
N ILE A 222 -7.58 -21.50 3.81
CA ILE A 222 -8.85 -21.93 3.23
C ILE A 222 -8.60 -22.75 1.95
N GLY A 223 -7.76 -22.24 1.06
CA GLY A 223 -7.34 -22.86 -0.21
C GLY A 223 -8.47 -22.96 -1.24
N ASP A 224 -9.58 -23.60 -0.90
CA ASP A 224 -10.75 -23.80 -1.76
C ASP A 224 -11.98 -23.08 -1.19
N ALA A 225 -12.75 -22.41 -2.06
CA ALA A 225 -13.96 -21.69 -1.67
C ALA A 225 -15.01 -22.60 -0.98
N ALA A 226 -15.08 -23.86 -1.34
CA ALA A 226 -15.99 -24.84 -0.73
C ALA A 226 -15.67 -25.10 0.76
N ARG A 227 -14.42 -24.92 1.17
CA ARG A 227 -13.94 -25.09 2.56
C ARG A 227 -14.14 -23.83 3.42
N ALA A 228 -14.40 -22.68 2.78
CA ALA A 228 -14.38 -21.37 3.46
C ALA A 228 -15.29 -21.35 4.70
N GLU A 229 -16.54 -21.77 4.57
CA GLU A 229 -17.49 -21.75 5.69
C GLU A 229 -17.01 -22.60 6.87
N THR A 230 -16.54 -23.80 6.60
CA THR A 230 -16.07 -24.74 7.64
C THR A 230 -14.85 -24.17 8.38
N VAL A 231 -13.85 -23.64 7.65
CA VAL A 231 -12.64 -23.07 8.24
C VAL A 231 -12.98 -21.81 9.06
N LEU A 232 -13.79 -20.91 8.51
CA LEU A 232 -14.16 -19.67 9.20
C LEU A 232 -14.98 -19.93 10.46
N ARG A 233 -15.93 -20.86 10.43
CA ARG A 233 -16.70 -21.25 11.64
C ARG A 233 -15.80 -21.88 12.69
N ALA A 234 -14.84 -22.73 12.31
CA ALA A 234 -13.88 -23.30 13.24
C ALA A 234 -13.00 -22.23 13.92
N LYS A 235 -12.54 -21.23 13.16
CA LYS A 235 -11.79 -20.09 13.72
C LYS A 235 -12.63 -19.29 14.73
N LEU A 236 -13.87 -18.96 14.36
CA LEU A 236 -14.81 -18.26 15.26
C LEU A 236 -15.10 -19.05 16.55
N ALA A 237 -15.27 -20.38 16.45
CA ALA A 237 -15.49 -21.24 17.61
C ALA A 237 -14.29 -21.26 18.58
N ARG A 238 -13.07 -21.02 18.08
CA ARG A 238 -11.86 -20.87 18.90
C ARG A 238 -11.65 -19.44 19.41
N GLY A 239 -12.55 -18.50 19.10
CA GLY A 239 -12.44 -17.09 19.49
C GLY A 239 -11.40 -16.31 18.66
N GLU A 240 -10.95 -16.86 17.53
CA GLU A 240 -9.98 -16.19 16.65
C GLU A 240 -10.62 -15.03 15.90
N ARG A 241 -9.87 -13.94 15.74
CA ARG A 241 -10.29 -12.84 14.88
C ARG A 241 -10.17 -13.25 13.41
N LEU A 242 -11.22 -12.99 12.62
CA LEU A 242 -11.18 -13.14 11.19
C LEU A 242 -10.57 -11.86 10.59
N MET A 243 -9.32 -11.94 10.15
CA MET A 243 -8.64 -10.82 9.53
C MET A 243 -9.25 -10.51 8.15
N GLY A 244 -9.38 -9.20 7.81
CA GLY A 244 -10.09 -8.77 6.61
C GLY A 244 -11.61 -8.61 6.79
N PHE A 245 -12.15 -8.89 7.98
CA PHE A 245 -13.55 -8.67 8.34
C PHE A 245 -13.69 -7.66 9.47
N GLY A 246 -14.71 -6.81 9.36
CA GLY A 246 -14.97 -5.73 10.30
C GLY A 246 -14.11 -4.50 10.04
N HIS A 247 -14.65 -3.35 10.43
CA HIS A 247 -13.95 -2.05 10.31
C HIS A 247 -14.42 -1.13 11.44
N ARG A 248 -13.49 -0.31 11.98
CA ARG A 248 -13.84 0.60 13.08
C ARG A 248 -14.79 1.72 12.62
N VAL A 249 -14.61 2.23 11.40
CA VAL A 249 -15.37 3.37 10.86
C VAL A 249 -16.59 2.89 10.07
N TYR A 250 -16.42 1.95 9.12
CA TYR A 250 -17.51 1.48 8.29
C TYR A 250 -18.49 0.62 9.09
N LYS A 251 -19.75 1.09 9.22
CA LYS A 251 -20.89 0.34 9.79
C LYS A 251 -21.64 -0.44 8.72
N ALA A 252 -21.73 0.13 7.52
CA ALA A 252 -22.20 -0.53 6.33
C ALA A 252 -21.07 -1.25 5.59
N ARG A 253 -21.41 -1.88 4.45
CA ARG A 253 -20.43 -2.53 3.59
C ARG A 253 -19.48 -1.48 3.01
N ALA A 254 -18.19 -1.64 3.24
CA ALA A 254 -17.15 -0.76 2.65
C ALA A 254 -17.28 -0.67 1.12
N PRO A 255 -16.86 0.45 0.48
CA PRO A 255 -16.93 0.64 -0.97
C PRO A 255 -16.36 -0.55 -1.75
N THR A 256 -17.16 -1.16 -2.63
CA THR A 256 -16.83 -2.46 -3.24
C THR A 256 -16.18 -2.34 -4.61
N CYS A 257 -15.18 -1.48 -4.80
CA CYS A 257 -14.31 -1.53 -5.97
C CYS A 257 -13.52 -2.84 -6.08
N TRP A 258 -13.27 -3.54 -4.99
CA TRP A 258 -12.60 -4.83 -4.88
C TRP A 258 -13.22 -5.97 -5.71
N ARG A 259 -14.51 -5.93 -6.05
CA ARG A 259 -15.11 -6.96 -6.91
C ARG A 259 -14.52 -6.99 -8.32
N ARG A 260 -14.20 -5.82 -8.89
CA ARG A 260 -13.58 -5.73 -10.23
C ARG A 260 -12.12 -6.17 -10.21
N LEU A 261 -11.37 -5.81 -9.15
CA LEU A 261 -9.99 -6.26 -8.95
C LEU A 261 -9.91 -7.78 -8.83
N ARG A 262 -10.81 -8.41 -8.08
CA ARG A 262 -10.85 -9.86 -7.93
C ARG A 262 -11.07 -10.58 -9.28
N HIS A 263 -11.90 -10.05 -10.17
CA HIS A 263 -12.10 -10.64 -11.50
C HIS A 263 -10.88 -10.48 -12.41
N ALA A 264 -10.15 -9.38 -12.32
CA ALA A 264 -8.90 -9.17 -13.06
C ALA A 264 -7.81 -10.16 -12.59
N CYS A 265 -7.60 -10.28 -11.28
CA CYS A 265 -6.64 -11.21 -10.70
C CYS A 265 -6.99 -12.69 -10.97
N SER A 266 -8.27 -13.07 -10.92
CA SER A 266 -8.72 -14.44 -11.22
C SER A 266 -8.48 -14.82 -12.68
N ARG A 267 -8.71 -13.90 -13.64
CA ARG A 267 -8.43 -14.13 -15.06
C ARG A 267 -6.92 -14.28 -15.31
N ALA A 268 -6.10 -13.42 -14.71
CA ALA A 268 -4.65 -13.50 -14.83
C ALA A 268 -4.08 -14.82 -14.27
N ALA A 269 -4.63 -15.32 -13.17
CA ALA A 269 -4.26 -16.61 -12.60
C ALA A 269 -4.67 -17.78 -13.52
N ALA A 270 -5.86 -17.74 -14.11
CA ALA A 270 -6.35 -18.74 -15.06
C ALA A 270 -5.49 -18.77 -16.33
N THR A 271 -5.07 -17.62 -16.85
CA THR A 271 -4.19 -17.52 -18.03
C THR A 271 -2.81 -18.11 -17.75
N ARG A 272 -2.23 -17.91 -16.56
CA ARG A 272 -0.97 -18.56 -16.16
C ARG A 272 -1.09 -20.08 -16.07
N ALA A 273 -2.18 -20.60 -15.55
CA ALA A 273 -2.41 -22.04 -15.48
C ALA A 273 -2.49 -22.67 -16.87
N SER A 274 -3.12 -22.00 -17.84
CA SER A 274 -3.24 -22.47 -19.22
C SER A 274 -1.92 -22.40 -20.02
N THR A 275 -1.04 -21.45 -19.72
CA THR A 275 0.29 -21.34 -20.36
C THR A 275 1.31 -22.31 -19.75
N SER A 276 1.22 -22.60 -18.45
CA SER A 276 2.11 -23.56 -17.76
C SER A 276 1.86 -25.02 -18.23
N SER A 277 0.64 -25.33 -18.64
CA SER A 277 0.30 -26.67 -19.18
C SER A 277 0.80 -26.94 -20.62
N ARG A 278 1.39 -25.94 -21.30
CA ARG A 278 1.93 -26.06 -22.66
C ARG A 278 3.46 -26.16 -22.75
N VAL A 279 4.17 -26.38 -21.66
CA VAL A 279 5.61 -26.67 -21.74
C VAL A 279 5.75 -28.15 -22.10
N PRO A 280 6.29 -28.51 -23.30
CA PRO A 280 6.49 -29.91 -23.68
C PRO A 280 7.55 -30.53 -22.77
N SER A 281 7.22 -31.64 -22.20
CA SER A 281 8.17 -32.53 -21.53
C SER A 281 9.22 -33.03 -22.54
N LYS A 282 10.32 -32.30 -22.74
CA LYS A 282 11.48 -32.78 -23.46
C LYS A 282 12.75 -32.56 -22.65
N GLN A 283 13.39 -33.72 -22.42
CA GLN A 283 14.76 -33.97 -22.01
C GLN A 283 15.06 -33.99 -20.51
N ARG A 284 14.73 -35.15 -19.90
CA ARG A 284 15.65 -35.81 -18.99
C ARG A 284 16.40 -36.88 -19.80
N ARG A 285 17.64 -36.67 -20.07
CA ARG A 285 18.70 -37.68 -20.22
C ARG A 285 19.97 -37.16 -19.58
#